data_f3d41a9337d23300c16816116c321f52
#
_entry.id   f3d41a9337d23300c16816116c321f52
#
_cell.length_a   1.000
_cell.length_b   1.000
_cell.length_c   1.000
_cell.angle_alpha   90.00
_cell.angle_beta   90.00
_cell.angle_gamma   90.00
#
_symmetry.space_group_name_H-M   'P 1'
#
loop_
_entity.id
_entity.type
_entity.pdbx_description
1 polymer ?
#
loop_
_entity_poly.entity_id
_entity_poly.type
_entity_poly.pdbx_seq_one_letter_code
_entity_poly.pdbx_strand_id
1 'polypeptide(L)'
;MDATESPAATATAPRQLFESSGVKALLDQLDAELIGLAPVKGRIRDIAALLLIDKLRQAQGLQSQPPSLHMSFTGNPGTGKTTVAMRMAEVLKQLGYVRKGHLVAVTRDDLVGQFIGHTAPKTKEVIKKAMGGVLFIDEAYYLYRPENERDYGQEAIEILLQVMENQRDDLVVILAGYKDRMETFFGSNPGMASRIAHHIDFPDYSEAELMQIAQLMLRRLNYSFDDGAASTFSRYVSLRRQQPHFANARSIRNALDRIRLRHATRLFGSDEALTREQLCTLQAQDILASRVFHPAADATQAEGEKR
;
A
#
# COMPACT_ATOMS: atom_id res chain seq x y z
N MET A 1 24.41 -31.81 45.15
CA MET A 1 23.23 -31.08 44.66
C MET A 1 23.75 -29.73 44.20
N ASP A 2 24.26 -29.70 42.99
CA ASP A 2 24.71 -28.45 42.36
C ASP A 2 23.54 -27.80 41.67
N ALA A 3 23.08 -26.68 42.20
CA ALA A 3 22.15 -25.79 41.55
C ALA A 3 22.95 -25.03 40.50
N THR A 4 22.85 -25.45 39.24
CA THR A 4 23.30 -24.67 38.08
C THR A 4 22.44 -23.42 37.99
N GLU A 5 22.96 -22.30 38.48
CA GLU A 5 22.45 -20.97 38.22
C GLU A 5 22.43 -20.76 36.69
N SER A 6 21.21 -20.67 36.13
CA SER A 6 21.00 -20.22 34.75
C SER A 6 21.53 -18.78 34.66
N PRO A 7 22.35 -18.44 33.65
CA PRO A 7 22.88 -17.08 33.52
C PRO A 7 21.70 -16.08 33.43
N ALA A 8 21.70 -15.14 34.37
CA ALA A 8 20.70 -14.05 34.38
C ALA A 8 20.75 -13.33 33.03
N ALA A 9 19.66 -13.44 32.27
CA ALA A 9 19.51 -12.75 31.01
C ALA A 9 19.69 -11.25 31.27
N THR A 10 20.70 -10.64 30.67
CA THR A 10 21.04 -9.23 30.82
C THR A 10 19.82 -8.40 30.43
N ALA A 11 19.27 -7.61 31.36
CA ALA A 11 18.12 -6.75 31.11
C ALA A 11 18.48 -5.71 30.06
N THR A 12 17.98 -5.88 28.84
CA THR A 12 18.17 -4.92 27.74
C THR A 12 17.06 -3.89 27.76
N ALA A 13 17.41 -2.61 27.76
CA ALA A 13 16.40 -1.57 27.71
C ALA A 13 15.64 -1.62 26.36
N PRO A 14 14.29 -1.46 26.33
CA PRO A 14 13.50 -1.50 25.09
C PRO A 14 14.01 -0.56 24.01
N ARG A 15 14.51 0.62 24.40
CA ARG A 15 15.07 1.62 23.48
C ARG A 15 16.37 1.13 22.83
N GLN A 16 17.23 0.45 23.56
CA GLN A 16 18.47 -0.13 23.02
C GLN A 16 18.15 -1.24 22.01
N LEU A 17 17.16 -2.10 22.32
CA LEU A 17 16.72 -3.14 21.40
C LEU A 17 16.13 -2.51 20.13
N PHE A 18 15.33 -1.46 20.23
CA PHE A 18 14.78 -0.75 19.10
C PHE A 18 15.87 -0.18 18.18
N GLU A 19 16.91 0.44 18.77
CA GLU A 19 18.04 1.00 18.01
C GLU A 19 18.92 -0.10 17.38
N SER A 20 19.20 -1.18 18.11
CA SER A 20 20.03 -2.28 17.62
C SER A 20 19.34 -3.23 16.64
N SER A 21 18.02 -3.29 16.65
CA SER A 21 17.22 -4.18 15.77
C SER A 21 17.22 -3.78 14.31
N GLY A 22 17.65 -2.55 13.95
CA GLY A 22 17.53 -2.01 12.61
C GLY A 22 16.12 -1.55 12.22
N VAL A 23 15.12 -1.78 13.07
CA VAL A 23 13.72 -1.37 12.82
C VAL A 23 13.57 0.14 12.76
N LYS A 24 14.36 0.86 13.60
CA LYS A 24 14.37 2.33 13.56
C LYS A 24 14.69 2.86 12.16
N ALA A 25 15.73 2.33 11.52
CA ALA A 25 16.12 2.76 10.17
C ALA A 25 15.02 2.50 9.13
N LEU A 26 14.30 1.37 9.24
CA LEU A 26 13.16 1.06 8.36
C LEU A 26 11.98 2.01 8.59
N LEU A 27 11.70 2.39 9.83
CA LEU A 27 10.64 3.35 10.15
C LEU A 27 11.02 4.78 9.71
N ASP A 28 12.27 5.17 9.87
CA ASP A 28 12.79 6.46 9.37
C ASP A 28 12.71 6.51 7.83
N GLN A 29 13.02 5.41 7.15
CA GLN A 29 12.88 5.28 5.69
C GLN A 29 11.40 5.36 5.25
N LEU A 30 10.51 4.68 5.97
CA LEU A 30 9.07 4.77 5.74
C LEU A 30 8.57 6.22 5.87
N ASP A 31 9.08 6.97 6.86
CA ASP A 31 8.74 8.38 7.04
C ASP A 31 9.22 9.26 5.89
N ALA A 32 10.41 8.98 5.37
CA ALA A 32 10.99 9.74 4.26
C ALA A 32 10.32 9.44 2.89
N GLU A 33 9.85 8.21 2.70
CA GLU A 33 9.27 7.77 1.42
C GLU A 33 7.77 8.04 1.30
N LEU A 34 7.05 8.02 2.41
CA LEU A 34 5.62 8.22 2.46
C LEU A 34 5.28 9.61 3.02
N ILE A 35 4.72 10.43 2.18
CA ILE A 35 4.18 11.71 2.60
C ILE A 35 2.88 11.47 3.38
N GLY A 36 2.64 12.25 4.43
CA GLY A 36 1.42 12.15 5.23
C GLY A 36 1.25 10.80 5.93
N LEU A 37 0.01 10.28 5.92
CA LEU A 37 -0.37 8.99 6.50
C LEU A 37 0.02 8.81 7.98
N ALA A 38 -0.02 9.89 8.78
CA ALA A 38 0.39 9.86 10.18
C ALA A 38 -0.32 8.76 11.00
N PRO A 39 -1.64 8.52 10.85
CA PRO A 39 -2.31 7.43 11.56
C PRO A 39 -1.79 6.04 11.16
N VAL A 40 -1.53 5.83 9.87
CA VAL A 40 -0.97 4.56 9.34
C VAL A 40 0.43 4.31 9.89
N LYS A 41 1.30 5.32 9.83
CA LYS A 41 2.66 5.27 10.37
C LYS A 41 2.66 5.03 11.88
N GLY A 42 1.75 5.68 12.62
CA GLY A 42 1.55 5.43 14.03
C GLY A 42 1.22 3.96 14.30
N ARG A 43 0.27 3.40 13.57
CA ARG A 43 -0.12 2.00 13.73
C ARG A 43 1.00 1.01 13.43
N ILE A 44 1.84 1.30 12.43
CA ILE A 44 3.03 0.47 12.13
C ILE A 44 4.03 0.51 13.30
N ARG A 45 4.25 1.69 13.91
CA ARG A 45 5.11 1.83 15.08
C ARG A 45 4.57 1.07 16.28
N ASP A 46 3.26 1.13 16.52
CA ASP A 46 2.60 0.38 17.61
C ASP A 46 2.80 -1.13 17.44
N ILE A 47 2.63 -1.65 16.22
CA ILE A 47 2.87 -3.06 15.89
C ILE A 47 4.34 -3.41 16.12
N ALA A 48 5.27 -2.60 15.63
CA ALA A 48 6.70 -2.82 15.84
C ALA A 48 7.08 -2.82 17.32
N ALA A 49 6.52 -1.92 18.13
CA ALA A 49 6.72 -1.88 19.57
C ALA A 49 6.18 -3.12 20.27
N LEU A 50 4.96 -3.58 19.92
CA LEU A 50 4.39 -4.82 20.43
C LEU A 50 5.32 -6.00 20.18
N LEU A 51 5.82 -6.15 18.96
CA LEU A 51 6.68 -7.25 18.55
C LEU A 51 8.07 -7.21 19.24
N LEU A 52 8.62 -6.02 19.47
CA LEU A 52 9.85 -5.85 20.22
C LEU A 52 9.71 -6.23 21.70
N ILE A 53 8.60 -5.81 22.34
CA ILE A 53 8.31 -6.17 23.72
C ILE A 53 8.09 -7.69 23.85
N ASP A 54 7.41 -8.30 22.87
CA ASP A 54 7.22 -9.75 22.82
C ASP A 54 8.57 -10.49 22.79
N LYS A 55 9.51 -10.05 21.97
CA LYS A 55 10.88 -10.58 21.95
C LYS A 55 11.62 -10.44 23.28
N LEU A 56 11.47 -9.30 23.96
CA LEU A 56 12.05 -9.11 25.29
C LEU A 56 11.46 -10.08 26.32
N ARG A 57 10.15 -10.32 26.25
CA ARG A 57 9.48 -11.30 27.10
C ARG A 57 10.00 -12.72 26.86
N GLN A 58 10.16 -13.12 25.59
CA GLN A 58 10.73 -14.42 25.22
C GLN A 58 12.18 -14.56 25.73
N ALA A 59 13.00 -13.52 25.59
CA ALA A 59 14.37 -13.50 26.08
C ALA A 59 14.47 -13.65 27.61
N GLN A 60 13.43 -13.26 28.36
CA GLN A 60 13.31 -13.43 29.81
C GLN A 60 12.64 -14.77 30.19
N GLY A 61 12.45 -15.69 29.27
CA GLY A 61 11.81 -16.98 29.51
C GLY A 61 10.31 -16.90 29.84
N LEU A 62 9.68 -15.74 29.59
CA LEU A 62 8.24 -15.60 29.77
C LEU A 62 7.49 -16.25 28.60
N GLN A 63 6.36 -16.91 28.93
CA GLN A 63 5.50 -17.42 27.90
C GLN A 63 4.99 -16.27 27.01
N SER A 64 5.16 -16.42 25.71
CA SER A 64 4.66 -15.52 24.71
C SER A 64 3.96 -16.34 23.62
N GLN A 65 2.76 -15.95 23.29
CA GLN A 65 2.08 -16.45 22.09
C GLN A 65 2.31 -15.44 20.97
N PRO A 66 2.80 -15.87 19.79
CA PRO A 66 2.94 -14.98 18.67
C PRO A 66 1.61 -14.27 18.39
N PRO A 67 1.58 -12.93 18.33
CA PRO A 67 0.36 -12.20 18.04
C PRO A 67 -0.12 -12.52 16.62
N SER A 68 -1.42 -12.50 16.38
CA SER A 68 -1.93 -12.51 15.01
C SER A 68 -1.50 -11.22 14.31
N LEU A 69 -0.84 -11.37 13.16
CA LEU A 69 -0.32 -10.25 12.37
C LEU A 69 -1.08 -10.04 11.07
N HIS A 70 -2.20 -10.76 10.89
CA HIS A 70 -3.04 -10.53 9.72
C HIS A 70 -3.72 -9.16 9.81
N MET A 71 -3.79 -8.46 8.68
CA MET A 71 -4.20 -7.05 8.63
C MET A 71 -5.26 -6.81 7.58
N SER A 72 -6.06 -5.78 7.79
CA SER A 72 -6.94 -5.18 6.78
C SER A 72 -6.48 -3.76 6.50
N PHE A 73 -6.24 -3.44 5.22
CA PHE A 73 -5.90 -2.10 4.73
C PHE A 73 -7.06 -1.54 3.94
N THR A 74 -7.76 -0.56 4.52
CA THR A 74 -8.95 0.04 3.91
C THR A 74 -8.66 1.47 3.46
N GLY A 75 -9.27 1.88 2.35
CA GLY A 75 -9.15 3.25 1.82
C GLY A 75 -9.19 3.32 0.30
N ASN A 76 -9.27 4.54 -0.21
CA ASN A 76 -9.39 4.83 -1.63
C ASN A 76 -8.13 4.42 -2.44
N PRO A 77 -8.24 4.31 -3.78
CA PRO A 77 -7.10 3.98 -4.62
C PRO A 77 -6.00 5.06 -4.55
N GLY A 78 -4.75 4.61 -4.64
CA GLY A 78 -3.61 5.51 -4.66
C GLY A 78 -3.25 6.14 -3.31
N THR A 79 -3.79 5.62 -2.19
CA THR A 79 -3.45 6.06 -0.82
C THR A 79 -2.19 5.39 -0.25
N GLY A 80 -1.54 4.49 -0.98
CA GLY A 80 -0.26 3.90 -0.59
C GLY A 80 -0.33 2.53 0.06
N LYS A 81 -1.48 1.83 0.08
CA LYS A 81 -1.67 0.52 0.71
C LYS A 81 -0.58 -0.50 0.35
N THR A 82 -0.34 -0.71 -0.93
CA THR A 82 0.68 -1.68 -1.39
C THR A 82 2.10 -1.29 -0.98
N THR A 83 2.43 0.00 -1.01
CA THR A 83 3.74 0.51 -0.58
C THR A 83 3.97 0.27 0.91
N VAL A 84 2.95 0.53 1.73
CA VAL A 84 2.99 0.25 3.18
C VAL A 84 3.09 -1.25 3.44
N ALA A 85 2.38 -2.09 2.68
CA ALA A 85 2.47 -3.55 2.82
C ALA A 85 3.89 -4.08 2.55
N MET A 86 4.60 -3.53 1.55
CA MET A 86 6.01 -3.86 1.29
C MET A 86 6.89 -3.49 2.48
N ARG A 87 6.75 -2.29 3.03
CA ARG A 87 7.52 -1.84 4.19
C ARG A 87 7.20 -2.64 5.45
N MET A 88 5.94 -3.02 5.63
CA MET A 88 5.54 -3.90 6.73
C MET A 88 6.22 -5.29 6.61
N ALA A 89 6.31 -5.85 5.41
CA ALA A 89 7.01 -7.11 5.19
C ALA A 89 8.50 -7.03 5.58
N GLU A 90 9.16 -5.92 5.30
CA GLU A 90 10.54 -5.65 5.71
C GLU A 90 10.68 -5.52 7.23
N VAL A 91 9.78 -4.79 7.88
CA VAL A 91 9.74 -4.64 9.35
C VAL A 91 9.53 -6.00 10.02
N LEU A 92 8.59 -6.80 9.54
CA LEU A 92 8.30 -8.13 10.08
C LEU A 92 9.49 -9.09 9.91
N LYS A 93 10.20 -9.03 8.78
CA LYS A 93 11.44 -9.77 8.57
C LYS A 93 12.52 -9.34 9.55
N GLN A 94 12.76 -8.04 9.69
CA GLN A 94 13.77 -7.50 10.60
C GLN A 94 13.51 -7.89 12.05
N LEU A 95 12.23 -7.99 12.41
CA LEU A 95 11.78 -8.49 13.71
C LEU A 95 11.71 -10.02 13.78
N GLY A 96 12.03 -10.76 12.71
CA GLY A 96 12.08 -12.22 12.70
C GLY A 96 10.72 -12.93 12.78
N TYR A 97 9.62 -12.22 12.46
CA TYR A 97 8.27 -12.80 12.41
C TYR A 97 7.93 -13.42 11.06
N VAL A 98 8.67 -13.08 10.02
CA VAL A 98 8.64 -13.75 8.71
C VAL A 98 10.08 -13.98 8.24
N ARG A 99 10.34 -15.12 7.63
CA ARG A 99 11.72 -15.53 7.28
C ARG A 99 12.31 -14.77 6.10
N LYS A 100 11.51 -14.51 5.06
CA LYS A 100 11.97 -13.92 3.79
C LYS A 100 11.64 -12.43 3.68
N GLY A 101 10.49 -12.00 4.22
CA GLY A 101 10.04 -10.61 4.18
C GLY A 101 9.72 -10.08 2.78
N HIS A 102 9.40 -10.94 1.84
CA HIS A 102 8.92 -10.56 0.52
C HIS A 102 7.41 -10.37 0.53
N LEU A 103 6.91 -9.61 -0.41
CA LEU A 103 5.50 -9.39 -0.65
C LEU A 103 5.06 -10.13 -1.91
N VAL A 104 4.01 -10.93 -1.81
CA VAL A 104 3.29 -11.48 -2.96
C VAL A 104 1.97 -10.73 -3.06
N ALA A 105 1.87 -9.83 -4.03
CA ALA A 105 0.68 -9.04 -4.29
C ALA A 105 -0.17 -9.71 -5.35
N VAL A 106 -1.44 -9.95 -5.04
CA VAL A 106 -2.38 -10.67 -5.89
C VAL A 106 -3.76 -10.02 -5.86
N THR A 107 -4.56 -10.38 -6.84
CA THR A 107 -6.00 -10.06 -6.91
C THR A 107 -6.82 -11.35 -6.87
N ARG A 108 -8.16 -11.23 -6.91
CA ARG A 108 -9.04 -12.39 -7.05
C ARG A 108 -8.64 -13.32 -8.20
N ASP A 109 -8.28 -12.76 -9.35
CA ASP A 109 -8.00 -13.55 -10.55
C ASP A 109 -6.76 -14.44 -10.41
N ASP A 110 -5.86 -14.13 -9.48
CA ASP A 110 -4.69 -14.95 -9.16
C ASP A 110 -5.04 -16.12 -8.22
N LEU A 111 -6.15 -16.05 -7.49
CA LEU A 111 -6.56 -17.02 -6.48
C LEU A 111 -7.67 -17.93 -6.99
N VAL A 112 -8.66 -17.39 -7.70
CA VAL A 112 -9.86 -18.09 -8.10
C VAL A 112 -9.71 -18.69 -9.50
N GLY A 113 -10.07 -19.96 -9.65
CA GLY A 113 -10.08 -20.66 -10.94
C GLY A 113 -11.29 -20.32 -11.77
N GLN A 114 -11.20 -20.61 -13.08
CA GLN A 114 -12.31 -20.40 -14.03
C GLN A 114 -13.26 -21.61 -14.09
N PHE A 115 -12.80 -22.79 -13.67
CA PHE A 115 -13.54 -24.05 -13.72
C PHE A 115 -13.53 -24.75 -12.37
N ILE A 116 -14.47 -25.68 -12.18
CA ILE A 116 -14.57 -26.54 -11.00
C ILE A 116 -13.23 -27.23 -10.75
N GLY A 117 -12.75 -27.21 -9.50
CA GLY A 117 -11.50 -27.86 -9.07
C GLY A 117 -10.23 -27.07 -9.39
N HIS A 118 -10.30 -25.89 -10.05
CA HIS A 118 -9.12 -25.09 -10.37
C HIS A 118 -8.75 -24.09 -9.26
N THR A 119 -9.68 -23.71 -8.38
CA THR A 119 -9.45 -22.70 -7.34
C THR A 119 -8.48 -23.20 -6.28
N ALA A 120 -8.69 -24.40 -5.74
CA ALA A 120 -7.83 -24.89 -4.66
C ALA A 120 -6.35 -25.02 -5.06
N PRO A 121 -5.98 -25.65 -6.20
CA PRO A 121 -4.59 -25.70 -6.65
C PRO A 121 -3.98 -24.31 -6.83
N LYS A 122 -4.73 -23.39 -7.46
CA LYS A 122 -4.28 -22.02 -7.76
C LYS A 122 -4.03 -21.21 -6.49
N THR A 123 -4.98 -21.24 -5.56
CA THR A 123 -4.85 -20.57 -4.25
C THR A 123 -3.66 -21.12 -3.47
N LYS A 124 -3.51 -22.46 -3.41
CA LYS A 124 -2.38 -23.11 -2.71
C LYS A 124 -1.03 -22.77 -3.33
N GLU A 125 -0.94 -22.63 -4.65
CA GLU A 125 0.29 -22.20 -5.33
C GLU A 125 0.69 -20.78 -4.94
N VAL A 126 -0.27 -19.84 -4.91
CA VAL A 126 -0.04 -18.46 -4.46
C VAL A 126 0.41 -18.43 -3.01
N ILE A 127 -0.29 -19.15 -2.13
CA ILE A 127 0.09 -19.27 -0.71
C ILE A 127 1.52 -19.81 -0.58
N LYS A 128 1.88 -20.86 -1.31
CA LYS A 128 3.25 -21.42 -1.31
C LYS A 128 4.30 -20.38 -1.72
N LYS A 129 4.01 -19.52 -2.69
CA LYS A 129 4.89 -18.42 -3.09
C LYS A 129 5.04 -17.38 -1.98
N ALA A 130 3.99 -17.13 -1.20
CA ALA A 130 3.98 -16.13 -0.13
C ALA A 130 4.59 -16.63 1.20
N MET A 131 4.76 -17.95 1.37
CA MET A 131 5.32 -18.52 2.59
C MET A 131 6.68 -17.94 2.96
N GLY A 132 6.84 -17.57 4.20
CA GLY A 132 8.00 -16.85 4.73
C GLY A 132 7.90 -15.34 4.54
N GLY A 133 6.78 -14.82 4.06
CA GLY A 133 6.58 -13.40 3.75
C GLY A 133 5.17 -12.91 4.00
N VAL A 134 4.73 -12.00 3.14
CA VAL A 134 3.41 -11.37 3.22
C VAL A 134 2.62 -11.64 1.94
N LEU A 135 1.41 -12.15 2.09
CA LEU A 135 0.42 -12.24 1.03
C LEU A 135 -0.49 -11.00 1.08
N PHE A 136 -0.40 -10.17 0.07
CA PHE A 136 -1.23 -8.98 -0.07
C PHE A 136 -2.30 -9.24 -1.12
N ILE A 137 -3.57 -9.24 -0.70
CA ILE A 137 -4.72 -9.45 -1.59
C ILE A 137 -5.39 -8.10 -1.81
N ASP A 138 -5.20 -7.54 -3.01
CA ASP A 138 -5.85 -6.28 -3.38
C ASP A 138 -7.28 -6.52 -3.81
N GLU A 139 -8.16 -5.57 -3.46
CA GLU A 139 -9.61 -5.66 -3.69
C GLU A 139 -10.20 -6.99 -3.20
N ALA A 140 -9.81 -7.41 -1.98
CA ALA A 140 -10.14 -8.71 -1.40
C ALA A 140 -11.65 -9.00 -1.33
N TYR A 141 -12.49 -7.97 -1.27
CA TYR A 141 -13.95 -8.10 -1.29
C TYR A 141 -14.48 -8.80 -2.55
N TYR A 142 -13.74 -8.80 -3.66
CA TYR A 142 -14.13 -9.54 -4.85
C TYR A 142 -14.04 -11.06 -4.68
N LEU A 143 -13.39 -11.56 -3.62
CA LEU A 143 -13.42 -12.99 -3.29
C LEU A 143 -14.83 -13.49 -2.90
N TYR A 144 -15.71 -12.56 -2.49
CA TYR A 144 -17.08 -12.86 -2.14
C TYR A 144 -18.04 -12.19 -3.11
N ARG A 145 -18.83 -12.99 -3.85
CA ARG A 145 -19.82 -12.52 -4.85
C ARG A 145 -21.15 -13.25 -4.61
N PRO A 146 -21.97 -12.76 -3.69
CA PRO A 146 -23.21 -13.43 -3.31
C PRO A 146 -24.23 -13.52 -4.46
N GLU A 147 -24.14 -12.63 -5.45
CA GLU A 147 -25.00 -12.62 -6.63
C GLU A 147 -24.69 -13.75 -7.63
N ASN A 148 -23.59 -14.46 -7.45
CA ASN A 148 -23.18 -15.54 -8.34
C ASN A 148 -23.08 -16.87 -7.58
N GLU A 149 -24.15 -17.69 -7.63
CA GLU A 149 -24.21 -19.00 -6.99
C GLU A 149 -23.14 -20.01 -7.49
N ARG A 150 -22.54 -19.75 -8.64
CA ARG A 150 -21.46 -20.56 -9.21
C ARG A 150 -20.07 -19.93 -8.99
N ASP A 151 -19.96 -19.05 -8.00
CA ASP A 151 -18.70 -18.42 -7.70
C ASP A 151 -17.78 -19.34 -6.89
N TYR A 152 -16.55 -19.49 -7.36
CA TYR A 152 -15.54 -20.32 -6.70
C TYR A 152 -14.68 -19.54 -5.68
N GLY A 153 -15.00 -18.29 -5.40
CA GLY A 153 -14.26 -17.46 -4.45
C GLY A 153 -14.39 -17.96 -3.01
N GLN A 154 -15.52 -18.58 -2.65
CA GLN A 154 -15.73 -19.16 -1.33
C GLN A 154 -14.69 -20.25 -1.01
N GLU A 155 -14.32 -21.09 -1.99
CA GLU A 155 -13.28 -22.11 -1.83
C GLU A 155 -11.91 -21.46 -1.51
N ALA A 156 -11.58 -20.34 -2.16
CA ALA A 156 -10.36 -19.58 -1.87
C ALA A 156 -10.40 -19.00 -0.45
N ILE A 157 -11.54 -18.46 -0.01
CA ILE A 157 -11.72 -17.92 1.35
C ILE A 157 -11.50 -19.02 2.41
N GLU A 158 -12.05 -20.20 2.21
CA GLU A 158 -11.92 -21.34 3.14
C GLU A 158 -10.45 -21.79 3.26
N ILE A 159 -9.74 -21.88 2.15
CA ILE A 159 -8.30 -22.20 2.14
C ILE A 159 -7.50 -21.12 2.86
N LEU A 160 -7.79 -19.82 2.61
CA LEU A 160 -7.14 -18.71 3.29
C LEU A 160 -7.39 -18.76 4.80
N LEU A 161 -8.62 -19.01 5.24
CA LEU A 161 -8.97 -19.14 6.66
C LEU A 161 -8.15 -20.25 7.36
N GLN A 162 -8.03 -21.42 6.70
CA GLN A 162 -7.24 -22.52 7.23
C GLN A 162 -5.75 -22.18 7.35
N VAL A 163 -5.20 -21.51 6.33
CA VAL A 163 -3.78 -21.15 6.31
C VAL A 163 -3.46 -20.01 7.29
N MET A 164 -4.33 -19.03 7.42
CA MET A 164 -4.19 -17.94 8.40
C MET A 164 -4.17 -18.45 9.85
N GLU A 165 -4.82 -19.55 10.13
CA GLU A 165 -4.77 -20.20 11.46
C GLU A 165 -3.51 -21.05 11.62
N ASN A 166 -3.26 -21.95 10.65
CA ASN A 166 -2.25 -23.00 10.80
C ASN A 166 -0.82 -22.54 10.46
N GLN A 167 -0.66 -21.45 9.70
CA GLN A 167 0.63 -20.95 9.20
C GLN A 167 0.93 -19.52 9.66
N ARG A 168 0.28 -19.07 10.73
CA ARG A 168 0.40 -17.68 11.24
C ARG A 168 1.83 -17.30 11.65
N ASP A 169 2.68 -18.29 11.92
CA ASP A 169 4.08 -18.09 12.34
C ASP A 169 5.03 -17.86 11.14
N ASP A 170 4.57 -18.10 9.90
CA ASP A 170 5.41 -17.99 8.70
C ASP A 170 4.73 -17.21 7.56
N LEU A 171 3.47 -16.84 7.70
CA LEU A 171 2.72 -16.10 6.69
C LEU A 171 1.86 -15.02 7.33
N VAL A 172 2.00 -13.80 6.84
CA VAL A 172 1.08 -12.70 7.16
C VAL A 172 0.19 -12.42 5.94
N VAL A 173 -1.11 -12.34 6.16
CA VAL A 173 -2.09 -11.99 5.13
C VAL A 173 -2.55 -10.56 5.35
N ILE A 174 -2.50 -9.74 4.30
CA ILE A 174 -3.03 -8.38 4.28
C ILE A 174 -4.15 -8.33 3.24
N LEU A 175 -5.36 -8.04 3.70
CA LEU A 175 -6.53 -7.85 2.84
C LEU A 175 -6.72 -6.37 2.59
N ALA A 176 -6.73 -5.95 1.33
CA ALA A 176 -6.86 -4.54 0.97
C ALA A 176 -8.12 -4.28 0.13
N GLY A 177 -8.71 -3.09 0.29
CA GLY A 177 -9.86 -2.70 -0.50
C GLY A 177 -10.50 -1.37 -0.06
N TYR A 178 -11.62 -1.04 -0.68
CA TYR A 178 -12.47 0.08 -0.26
C TYR A 178 -13.15 -0.22 1.07
N LYS A 179 -13.22 0.76 1.95
CA LYS A 179 -13.73 0.60 3.30
C LYS A 179 -15.11 -0.05 3.34
N ASP A 180 -16.09 0.54 2.67
CA ASP A 180 -17.48 0.08 2.68
C ASP A 180 -17.63 -1.35 2.14
N ARG A 181 -16.87 -1.69 1.09
CA ARG A 181 -16.87 -3.03 0.50
C ARG A 181 -16.19 -4.07 1.39
N MET A 182 -15.12 -3.67 2.08
CA MET A 182 -14.45 -4.54 3.05
C MET A 182 -15.31 -4.78 4.29
N GLU A 183 -16.07 -3.79 4.76
CA GLU A 183 -17.05 -3.96 5.84
C GLU A 183 -18.12 -4.98 5.46
N THR A 184 -18.68 -4.89 4.24
CA THR A 184 -19.62 -5.88 3.69
C THR A 184 -19.00 -7.27 3.60
N PHE A 185 -17.76 -7.37 3.11
CA PHE A 185 -17.02 -8.63 3.00
C PHE A 185 -16.82 -9.30 4.36
N PHE A 186 -16.39 -8.55 5.38
CA PHE A 186 -16.20 -9.06 6.73
C PHE A 186 -17.55 -9.44 7.41
N GLY A 187 -18.60 -8.67 7.18
CA GLY A 187 -19.95 -8.98 7.66
C GLY A 187 -20.46 -10.30 7.12
N SER A 188 -20.15 -10.62 5.85
CA SER A 188 -20.54 -11.90 5.21
C SER A 188 -19.60 -13.07 5.56
N ASN A 189 -18.41 -12.78 6.08
CA ASN A 189 -17.39 -13.78 6.39
C ASN A 189 -16.83 -13.57 7.82
N PRO A 190 -17.61 -13.89 8.88
CA PRO A 190 -17.19 -13.65 10.28
C PRO A 190 -15.88 -14.38 10.64
N GLY A 191 -15.63 -15.55 10.05
CA GLY A 191 -14.38 -16.28 10.24
C GLY A 191 -13.15 -15.50 9.73
N MET A 192 -13.30 -14.72 8.66
CA MET A 192 -12.25 -13.84 8.16
C MET A 192 -12.05 -12.65 9.09
N ALA A 193 -13.14 -12.00 9.52
CA ALA A 193 -13.10 -10.88 10.45
C ALA A 193 -12.38 -11.22 11.76
N SER A 194 -12.64 -12.39 12.32
CA SER A 194 -12.07 -12.82 13.61
C SER A 194 -10.55 -13.09 13.56
N ARG A 195 -9.98 -13.30 12.38
CA ARG A 195 -8.53 -13.54 12.18
C ARG A 195 -7.73 -12.28 11.87
N ILE A 196 -8.41 -11.19 11.53
CA ILE A 196 -7.76 -9.90 11.27
C ILE A 196 -7.61 -9.13 12.60
N ALA A 197 -6.39 -9.07 13.10
CA ALA A 197 -6.09 -8.39 14.36
C ALA A 197 -5.88 -6.87 14.20
N HIS A 198 -5.49 -6.43 13.00
CA HIS A 198 -5.14 -5.04 12.75
C HIS A 198 -5.90 -4.47 11.58
N HIS A 199 -6.79 -3.51 11.86
CA HIS A 199 -7.48 -2.73 10.84
C HIS A 199 -6.77 -1.37 10.71
N ILE A 200 -6.31 -1.06 9.49
CA ILE A 200 -5.56 0.16 9.20
C ILE A 200 -6.27 0.92 8.09
N ASP A 201 -6.83 2.07 8.44
CA ASP A 201 -7.50 2.96 7.50
C ASP A 201 -6.48 3.91 6.86
N PHE A 202 -6.53 4.00 5.54
CA PHE A 202 -5.72 4.88 4.71
C PHE A 202 -6.57 6.08 4.28
N PRO A 203 -6.42 7.23 4.93
CA PRO A 203 -7.17 8.42 4.56
C PRO A 203 -6.73 8.95 3.18
N ASP A 204 -7.61 9.72 2.55
CA ASP A 204 -7.25 10.50 1.38
C ASP A 204 -6.24 11.58 1.75
N TYR A 205 -5.32 11.86 0.84
CA TYR A 205 -4.35 12.92 1.02
C TYR A 205 -4.97 14.32 0.94
N SER A 206 -4.49 15.23 1.77
CA SER A 206 -4.75 16.66 1.65
C SER A 206 -4.08 17.24 0.39
N GLU A 207 -4.49 18.43 -0.04
CA GLU A 207 -3.87 19.11 -1.18
C GLU A 207 -2.38 19.36 -0.95
N ALA A 208 -2.00 19.75 0.27
CA ALA A 208 -0.60 19.97 0.64
C ALA A 208 0.23 18.67 0.52
N GLU A 209 -0.32 17.54 0.99
CA GLU A 209 0.34 16.23 0.86
C GLU A 209 0.46 15.78 -0.60
N LEU A 210 -0.58 16.02 -1.42
CA LEU A 210 -0.55 15.71 -2.86
C LEU A 210 0.51 16.54 -3.60
N MET A 211 0.70 17.81 -3.22
CA MET A 211 1.78 18.66 -3.74
C MET A 211 3.16 18.13 -3.34
N GLN A 212 3.35 17.71 -2.09
CA GLN A 212 4.59 17.09 -1.63
C GLN A 212 4.86 15.77 -2.36
N ILE A 213 3.83 14.94 -2.58
CA ILE A 213 3.93 13.70 -3.37
C ILE A 213 4.37 14.01 -4.80
N ALA A 214 3.79 15.03 -5.44
CA ALA A 214 4.19 15.45 -6.78
C ALA A 214 5.65 15.85 -6.83
N GLN A 215 6.09 16.68 -5.89
CA GLN A 215 7.49 17.12 -5.78
C GLN A 215 8.44 15.94 -5.56
N LEU A 216 8.06 14.98 -4.70
CA LEU A 216 8.86 13.77 -4.46
C LEU A 216 8.99 12.92 -5.73
N MET A 217 7.88 12.74 -6.48
CA MET A 217 7.89 12.01 -7.75
C MET A 217 8.76 12.69 -8.80
N LEU A 218 8.68 14.01 -8.92
CA LEU A 218 9.50 14.79 -9.85
C LEU A 218 10.99 14.73 -9.51
N ARG A 219 11.35 14.91 -8.24
CA ARG A 219 12.76 14.82 -7.79
C ARG A 219 13.40 13.47 -8.13
N ARG A 220 12.66 12.37 -7.97
CA ARG A 220 13.14 11.02 -8.33
C ARG A 220 13.47 10.86 -9.82
N LEU A 221 12.89 11.71 -10.66
CA LEU A 221 13.09 11.74 -12.10
C LEU A 221 13.96 12.92 -12.57
N ASN A 222 14.55 13.66 -11.61
CA ASN A 222 15.32 14.89 -11.85
C ASN A 222 14.51 15.99 -12.56
N TYR A 223 13.21 16.07 -12.31
CA TYR A 223 12.36 17.17 -12.73
C TYR A 223 12.06 18.13 -11.57
N SER A 224 11.78 19.37 -11.93
CA SER A 224 11.26 20.41 -11.02
C SER A 224 10.17 21.22 -11.72
N PHE A 225 9.33 21.87 -10.93
CA PHE A 225 8.46 22.93 -11.40
C PHE A 225 9.21 24.28 -11.32
N ASP A 226 9.00 25.16 -12.28
CA ASP A 226 9.23 26.58 -12.06
C ASP A 226 8.17 27.19 -11.13
N ASP A 227 8.35 28.43 -10.70
CA ASP A 227 7.45 29.11 -9.75
C ASP A 227 6.01 29.22 -10.30
N GLY A 228 5.85 29.44 -11.59
CA GLY A 228 4.56 29.50 -12.26
C GLY A 228 3.89 28.13 -12.38
N ALA A 229 4.69 27.09 -12.64
CA ALA A 229 4.21 25.73 -12.72
C ALA A 229 3.77 25.19 -11.35
N ALA A 230 4.50 25.50 -10.28
CA ALA A 230 4.15 25.06 -8.94
C ALA A 230 2.77 25.60 -8.51
N SER A 231 2.53 26.89 -8.71
CA SER A 231 1.21 27.51 -8.40
C SER A 231 0.09 26.97 -9.30
N THR A 232 0.37 26.79 -10.58
CA THR A 232 -0.59 26.21 -11.55
C THR A 232 -0.93 24.77 -11.22
N PHE A 233 0.06 23.96 -10.80
CA PHE A 233 -0.18 22.57 -10.41
C PHE A 233 -0.97 22.49 -9.10
N SER A 234 -0.75 23.38 -8.13
CA SER A 234 -1.59 23.47 -6.93
C SER A 234 -3.06 23.69 -7.30
N ARG A 235 -3.35 24.65 -8.21
CA ARG A 235 -4.70 24.87 -8.73
C ARG A 235 -5.24 23.64 -9.47
N TYR A 236 -4.41 22.96 -10.24
CA TYR A 236 -4.78 21.69 -10.90
C TYR A 236 -5.24 20.65 -9.88
N VAL A 237 -4.49 20.46 -8.79
CA VAL A 237 -4.81 19.48 -7.73
C VAL A 237 -6.16 19.80 -7.10
N SER A 238 -6.40 21.07 -6.73
CA SER A 238 -7.68 21.50 -6.13
C SER A 238 -8.87 21.19 -7.05
N LEU A 239 -8.78 21.52 -8.34
CA LEU A 239 -9.84 21.25 -9.32
C LEU A 239 -10.01 19.74 -9.57
N ARG A 240 -8.91 18.98 -9.69
CA ARG A 240 -8.95 17.55 -9.99
C ARG A 240 -9.54 16.72 -8.85
N ARG A 241 -9.32 17.12 -7.60
CA ARG A 241 -9.90 16.45 -6.42
C ARG A 241 -11.43 16.49 -6.40
N GLN A 242 -12.03 17.52 -6.98
CA GLN A 242 -13.49 17.69 -7.06
C GLN A 242 -14.12 16.89 -8.21
N GLN A 243 -13.30 16.35 -9.11
CA GLN A 243 -13.81 15.59 -10.27
C GLN A 243 -13.96 14.09 -9.92
N PRO A 244 -14.88 13.39 -10.62
CA PRO A 244 -15.07 11.96 -10.48
C PRO A 244 -13.77 11.17 -10.71
N HIS A 245 -13.70 9.99 -10.11
CA HIS A 245 -12.57 9.06 -10.27
C HIS A 245 -11.21 9.64 -9.85
N PHE A 246 -11.20 10.57 -8.90
CA PHE A 246 -9.94 10.98 -8.27
C PHE A 246 -9.38 9.81 -7.47
N ALA A 247 -8.10 9.51 -7.65
CA ALA A 247 -7.41 8.37 -7.08
C ALA A 247 -6.07 8.78 -6.43
N ASN A 248 -6.09 9.80 -5.59
CA ASN A 248 -4.97 10.24 -4.78
C ASN A 248 -3.62 10.30 -5.55
N ALA A 249 -2.55 9.71 -5.02
CA ALA A 249 -1.23 9.72 -5.64
C ALA A 249 -1.19 9.07 -7.04
N ARG A 250 -2.14 8.17 -7.37
CA ARG A 250 -2.27 7.62 -8.74
C ARG A 250 -2.69 8.70 -9.72
N SER A 251 -3.66 9.56 -9.33
CA SER A 251 -4.08 10.71 -10.16
C SER A 251 -2.94 11.72 -10.35
N ILE A 252 -2.15 11.97 -9.30
CA ILE A 252 -0.97 12.84 -9.38
C ILE A 252 0.05 12.27 -10.35
N ARG A 253 0.39 10.98 -10.24
CA ARG A 253 1.33 10.31 -11.16
C ARG A 253 0.88 10.45 -12.61
N ASN A 254 -0.37 10.12 -12.89
CA ASN A 254 -0.93 10.23 -14.24
C ASN A 254 -0.91 11.68 -14.77
N ALA A 255 -1.11 12.67 -13.90
CA ALA A 255 -0.98 14.08 -14.26
C ALA A 255 0.45 14.44 -14.63
N LEU A 256 1.42 14.05 -13.81
CA LEU A 256 2.84 14.31 -14.06
C LEU A 256 3.33 13.66 -15.35
N ASP A 257 2.89 12.42 -15.63
CA ASP A 257 3.24 11.74 -16.89
C ASP A 257 2.73 12.49 -18.12
N ARG A 258 1.49 13.02 -18.06
CA ARG A 258 0.94 13.85 -19.13
C ARG A 258 1.65 15.20 -19.27
N ILE A 259 2.02 15.83 -18.15
CA ILE A 259 2.78 17.09 -18.14
C ILE A 259 4.15 16.88 -18.78
N ARG A 260 4.85 15.81 -18.40
CA ARG A 260 6.15 15.44 -18.99
C ARG A 260 6.06 15.17 -20.48
N LEU A 261 4.98 14.52 -20.94
CA LEU A 261 4.74 14.33 -22.38
C LEU A 261 4.61 15.69 -23.10
N ARG A 262 3.83 16.63 -22.56
CA ARG A 262 3.67 17.96 -23.18
C ARG A 262 4.98 18.76 -23.15
N HIS A 263 5.70 18.70 -22.05
CA HIS A 263 7.04 19.26 -21.92
C HIS A 263 7.98 18.72 -23.02
N ALA A 264 8.04 17.41 -23.20
CA ALA A 264 8.83 16.78 -24.25
C ALA A 264 8.40 17.22 -25.65
N THR A 265 7.09 17.27 -25.92
CA THR A 265 6.56 17.76 -27.22
C THR A 265 6.95 19.20 -27.50
N ARG A 266 6.90 20.07 -26.47
CA ARG A 266 7.31 21.48 -26.58
C ARG A 266 8.79 21.62 -26.90
N LEU A 267 9.65 20.88 -26.23
CA LEU A 267 11.10 20.92 -26.44
C LEU A 267 11.51 20.28 -27.77
N PHE A 268 10.79 19.27 -28.23
CA PHE A 268 11.09 18.60 -29.50
C PHE A 268 10.90 19.52 -30.72
N GLY A 269 10.06 20.57 -30.58
CA GLY A 269 9.88 21.60 -31.62
C GLY A 269 10.93 22.71 -31.61
N SER A 270 11.99 22.62 -30.79
CA SER A 270 13.07 23.63 -30.74
C SER A 270 14.17 23.27 -31.73
N ASP A 271 14.61 24.25 -32.51
CA ASP A 271 15.76 24.14 -33.41
C ASP A 271 17.10 24.42 -32.69
N GLU A 272 17.04 24.82 -31.40
CA GLU A 272 18.20 25.17 -30.61
C GLU A 272 18.65 24.02 -29.70
N ALA A 273 19.95 23.98 -29.34
CA ALA A 273 20.48 23.02 -28.37
C ALA A 273 19.89 23.30 -26.98
N LEU A 274 19.30 22.27 -26.38
CA LEU A 274 18.62 22.37 -25.09
C LEU A 274 19.60 22.35 -23.92
N THR A 275 19.43 23.25 -23.00
CA THR A 275 20.18 23.27 -21.74
C THR A 275 19.65 22.21 -20.76
N ARG A 276 20.50 21.84 -19.79
CA ARG A 276 20.08 20.93 -18.70
C ARG A 276 18.88 21.47 -17.93
N GLU A 277 18.83 22.76 -17.70
CA GLU A 277 17.72 23.42 -16.99
C GLU A 277 16.42 23.26 -17.79
N GLN A 278 16.42 23.54 -19.08
CA GLN A 278 15.25 23.35 -19.94
C GLN A 278 14.77 21.89 -19.96
N LEU A 279 15.68 20.91 -19.93
CA LEU A 279 15.32 19.48 -19.91
C LEU A 279 14.70 19.02 -18.59
N CYS A 280 14.95 19.72 -17.48
CA CYS A 280 14.51 19.33 -16.15
C CYS A 280 13.34 20.17 -15.61
N THR A 281 13.01 21.33 -16.21
CA THR A 281 12.07 22.29 -15.65
C THR A 281 10.74 22.28 -16.40
N LEU A 282 9.69 21.86 -15.71
CA LEU A 282 8.31 21.87 -16.19
C LEU A 282 7.70 23.25 -16.02
N GLN A 283 7.01 23.76 -17.03
CA GLN A 283 6.44 25.10 -17.08
C GLN A 283 4.92 25.11 -16.93
N ALA A 284 4.35 26.25 -16.54
CA ALA A 284 2.91 26.41 -16.36
C ALA A 284 2.10 26.03 -17.61
N GLN A 285 2.61 26.32 -18.81
CA GLN A 285 1.93 25.96 -20.08
C GLN A 285 1.78 24.44 -20.27
N ASP A 286 2.75 23.63 -19.77
CA ASP A 286 2.69 22.17 -19.84
C ASP A 286 1.53 21.60 -18.98
N ILE A 287 1.10 22.38 -17.96
CA ILE A 287 0.01 22.03 -17.04
C ILE A 287 -1.34 22.58 -17.54
N LEU A 288 -1.39 23.85 -17.97
CA LEU A 288 -2.60 24.55 -18.39
C LEU A 288 -3.31 23.88 -19.58
N ALA A 289 -2.58 23.18 -20.43
CA ALA A 289 -3.14 22.39 -21.52
C ALA A 289 -3.93 21.14 -21.03
N SER A 290 -4.14 20.98 -19.72
CA SER A 290 -4.96 19.90 -19.16
C SER A 290 -6.44 20.17 -19.31
N ARG A 291 -7.22 19.14 -19.67
CA ARG A 291 -8.69 19.20 -19.71
C ARG A 291 -9.32 19.62 -18.36
N VAL A 292 -8.63 19.49 -17.26
CA VAL A 292 -9.10 19.93 -15.94
C VAL A 292 -9.38 21.43 -15.90
N PHE A 293 -8.67 22.22 -16.71
CA PHE A 293 -8.90 23.67 -16.85
C PHE A 293 -9.92 24.03 -17.94
N HIS A 294 -10.31 23.07 -18.79
CA HIS A 294 -11.20 23.27 -19.94
C HIS A 294 -12.36 22.24 -19.94
N PRO A 295 -13.27 22.28 -18.95
CA PRO A 295 -14.30 21.24 -18.80
C PRO A 295 -15.39 21.24 -19.89
N ALA A 296 -15.45 22.24 -20.75
CA ALA A 296 -16.59 22.46 -21.66
C ALA A 296 -16.49 21.73 -23.01
N ALA A 297 -15.44 20.98 -23.33
CA ALA A 297 -15.30 20.37 -24.66
C ALA A 297 -15.94 18.96 -24.79
N ASP A 298 -16.27 18.28 -23.71
CA ASP A 298 -16.75 16.88 -23.75
C ASP A 298 -18.29 16.72 -23.64
N ALA A 299 -19.05 17.78 -23.29
CA ALA A 299 -20.51 17.70 -23.21
C ALA A 299 -21.19 17.63 -24.58
N THR A 300 -20.52 18.08 -25.63
CA THR A 300 -21.11 18.19 -26.99
C THR A 300 -20.87 16.94 -27.86
N GLN A 301 -19.90 16.06 -27.48
CA GLN A 301 -19.66 14.83 -28.24
C GLN A 301 -20.51 13.64 -27.78
N ALA A 302 -20.96 13.63 -26.53
CA ALA A 302 -21.80 12.55 -26.01
C ALA A 302 -23.27 12.62 -26.46
N GLU A 303 -23.75 13.76 -26.98
CA GLU A 303 -25.09 13.90 -27.53
C GLU A 303 -25.15 13.63 -29.04
N GLY A 304 -24.02 13.61 -29.75
CA GLY A 304 -23.92 13.33 -31.18
C GLY A 304 -23.94 11.84 -31.57
N GLU A 305 -23.61 10.93 -30.65
CA GLU A 305 -23.58 9.47 -30.92
C GLU A 305 -24.86 8.71 -30.52
N LYS A 306 -25.90 9.43 -30.10
CA LYS A 306 -27.24 8.86 -29.79
C LYS A 306 -28.33 9.29 -30.78
N ARG A 307 -27.98 9.59 -32.01
CA ARG A 307 -28.97 9.74 -33.06
C ARG A 307 -28.75 8.76 -34.20
#